data_22bc0cf7b6d265b44e472dbdac34ba8b
#
_entry.id   22bc0cf7b6d265b44e472dbdac34ba8b
#
_cell.length_a   1.000
_cell.length_b   1.000
_cell.length_c   1.000
_cell.angle_alpha   90.00
_cell.angle_beta   90.00
_cell.angle_gamma   90.00
#
_symmetry.space_group_name_H-M   'P 1'
#
loop_
_entity.id
_entity.type
_entity.pdbx_description
1 polymer ?
#
loop_
_entity_poly.entity_id
_entity_poly.type
_entity_poly.pdbx_seq_one_letter_code
_entity_poly.pdbx_strand_id
1 'polypeptide(L)'
;GWDGLMDDLKDGKASAEQFQAAANTLDAYVRAEGIEATQTGTIYGLGASFSGVDKGLYLVVYDRFEDAVKTCGSSASLVSVPSNENGRLVSDVKAYSKSSCEATSESPQTTRVDVTKVWKGDTRQARPGSIQVQLIRDGEVYDTATLAAGNNWKHSWSGLDASHDWLVREKSVPEGYVVAVERDSTDVTITNTVTRQASTGSNVTVVAGLMVAVALAALVTLAIVRTRRNRN
;
A
#
# COMPACT_ATOMS: atom_id res chain seq x y z
N GLY A 1 -10.11 12.64 -4.42
CA GLY A 1 -9.16 11.74 -5.03
C GLY A 1 -7.90 11.66 -4.23
N TRP A 2 -6.91 11.07 -4.83
CA TRP A 2 -5.52 11.11 -4.33
C TRP A 2 -5.08 12.56 -4.08
N ASP A 3 -5.55 13.53 -4.86
CA ASP A 3 -5.28 14.96 -4.65
C ASP A 3 -5.73 15.44 -3.27
N GLY A 4 -6.94 15.09 -2.83
CA GLY A 4 -7.42 15.47 -1.49
C GLY A 4 -6.62 14.79 -0.37
N LEU A 5 -6.27 13.49 -0.53
CA LEU A 5 -5.40 12.80 0.41
C LEU A 5 -4.00 13.40 0.40
N MET A 6 -3.43 13.71 -0.78
CA MET A 6 -2.12 14.37 -0.90
C MET A 6 -2.12 15.77 -0.29
N ASP A 7 -3.21 16.51 -0.38
CA ASP A 7 -3.34 17.81 0.27
C ASP A 7 -3.46 17.65 1.78
N ASP A 8 -4.25 16.70 2.28
CA ASP A 8 -4.33 16.38 3.70
C ASP A 8 -2.99 15.88 4.26
N LEU A 9 -2.24 15.10 3.48
CA LEU A 9 -0.88 14.66 3.83
C LEU A 9 0.09 15.83 3.91
N LYS A 10 0.07 16.75 2.92
CA LYS A 10 0.93 17.94 2.90
C LYS A 10 0.59 18.92 4.03
N ASP A 11 -0.70 19.07 4.31
CA ASP A 11 -1.21 19.98 5.34
C ASP A 11 -1.13 19.39 6.77
N GLY A 12 -0.68 18.13 6.91
CA GLY A 12 -0.61 17.44 8.20
C GLY A 12 -1.97 17.14 8.82
N LYS A 13 -3.03 17.10 8.01
CA LYS A 13 -4.40 16.83 8.45
C LYS A 13 -4.79 15.36 8.36
N ALA A 14 -4.03 14.56 7.58
CA ALA A 14 -4.29 13.15 7.44
C ALA A 14 -4.04 12.39 8.75
N SER A 15 -4.93 11.46 9.09
CA SER A 15 -4.76 10.60 10.27
C SER A 15 -3.67 9.54 10.03
N ALA A 16 -3.15 8.96 11.11
CA ALA A 16 -2.17 7.87 11.02
C ALA A 16 -2.72 6.66 10.22
N GLU A 17 -4.01 6.38 10.36
CA GLU A 17 -4.70 5.33 9.61
C GLU A 17 -4.76 5.63 8.12
N GLN A 18 -5.01 6.89 7.73
CA GLN A 18 -5.00 7.32 6.33
C GLN A 18 -3.59 7.20 5.72
N PHE A 19 -2.55 7.58 6.47
CA PHE A 19 -1.16 7.38 6.05
C PHE A 19 -0.84 5.90 5.85
N GLN A 20 -1.25 5.04 6.78
CA GLN A 20 -1.00 3.61 6.69
C GLN A 20 -1.77 2.98 5.53
N ALA A 21 -3.03 3.34 5.32
CA ALA A 21 -3.83 2.84 4.20
C ALA A 21 -3.24 3.25 2.85
N ALA A 22 -2.74 4.48 2.74
CA ALA A 22 -2.04 4.96 1.55
C ALA A 22 -0.73 4.18 1.32
N ALA A 23 0.08 3.96 2.36
CA ALA A 23 1.30 3.17 2.26
C ALA A 23 1.03 1.73 1.81
N ASN A 24 0.03 1.07 2.38
CA ASN A 24 -0.37 -0.30 1.99
C ASN A 24 -0.85 -0.37 0.53
N THR A 25 -1.64 0.62 0.10
CA THR A 25 -2.12 0.69 -1.28
C THR A 25 -0.97 0.83 -2.27
N LEU A 26 -0.03 1.73 -1.96
CA LEU A 26 1.14 1.99 -2.80
C LEU A 26 2.11 0.79 -2.79
N ASP A 27 2.34 0.14 -1.64
CA ASP A 27 3.20 -1.04 -1.55
C ASP A 27 2.70 -2.17 -2.47
N ALA A 28 1.41 -2.50 -2.38
CA ALA A 28 0.80 -3.50 -3.25
C ALA A 28 0.91 -3.13 -4.75
N TYR A 29 0.76 -1.84 -5.06
CA TYR A 29 0.86 -1.35 -6.44
C TYR A 29 2.29 -1.43 -6.97
N VAL A 30 3.27 -0.88 -6.26
CA VAL A 30 4.66 -0.83 -6.74
C VAL A 30 5.27 -2.23 -6.89
N ARG A 31 4.90 -3.17 -6.01
CA ARG A 31 5.32 -4.56 -6.13
C ARG A 31 4.71 -5.24 -7.35
N ALA A 32 3.40 -5.09 -7.54
CA ALA A 32 2.71 -5.73 -8.67
C ALA A 32 3.11 -5.19 -10.04
N GLU A 33 3.51 -3.92 -10.12
CA GLU A 33 3.99 -3.29 -11.35
C GLU A 33 5.52 -3.42 -11.53
N GLY A 34 6.23 -4.03 -10.57
CA GLY A 34 7.68 -4.19 -10.62
C GLY A 34 8.43 -2.87 -10.62
N ILE A 35 7.89 -1.84 -9.94
CA ILE A 35 8.52 -0.52 -9.90
C ILE A 35 9.80 -0.61 -9.07
N GLU A 36 10.93 -0.25 -9.67
CA GLU A 36 12.22 -0.31 -9.01
C GLU A 36 12.39 0.81 -7.98
N ALA A 37 13.07 0.49 -6.87
CA ALA A 37 13.42 1.45 -5.87
C ALA A 37 14.49 2.42 -6.34
N THR A 38 14.34 3.70 -6.00
CA THR A 38 15.36 4.72 -6.24
C THR A 38 16.58 4.56 -5.35
N GLN A 39 16.39 4.04 -4.14
CA GLN A 39 17.47 3.68 -3.21
C GLN A 39 17.12 2.37 -2.49
N THR A 40 18.14 1.56 -2.23
CA THR A 40 18.05 0.35 -1.42
C THR A 40 19.02 0.42 -0.26
N GLY A 41 18.58 -0.06 0.90
CA GLY A 41 19.39 -0.09 2.11
C GLY A 41 19.32 -1.45 2.78
N THR A 42 20.34 -1.78 3.56
CA THR A 42 20.38 -3.00 4.37
C THR A 42 20.17 -2.60 5.83
N ILE A 43 19.31 -3.34 6.54
CA ILE A 43 19.09 -3.14 7.97
C ILE A 43 20.27 -3.74 8.73
N TYR A 44 20.94 -2.88 9.52
CA TYR A 44 21.94 -3.29 10.50
C TYR A 44 21.44 -2.92 11.89
N GLY A 45 21.35 -3.89 12.77
CA GLY A 45 20.84 -3.67 14.12
C GLY A 45 19.38 -3.18 14.11
N LEU A 46 19.18 -1.90 14.44
CA LEU A 46 17.83 -1.31 14.60
C LEU A 46 17.35 -0.51 13.39
N GLY A 47 18.10 -0.43 12.31
CA GLY A 47 17.66 0.39 11.18
C GLY A 47 18.55 0.38 9.95
N ALA A 48 18.08 1.06 8.93
CA ALA A 48 18.83 1.43 7.74
C ALA A 48 18.83 2.95 7.59
N SER A 49 19.89 3.49 6.98
CA SER A 49 20.01 4.92 6.73
C SER A 49 20.10 5.20 5.25
N PHE A 50 19.38 6.21 4.80
CA PHE A 50 19.42 6.76 3.46
C PHE A 50 19.96 8.18 3.53
N SER A 51 20.91 8.52 2.68
CA SER A 51 21.50 9.86 2.62
C SER A 51 21.37 10.43 1.21
N GLY A 52 21.44 11.76 1.10
CA GLY A 52 21.36 12.43 -0.20
C GLY A 52 19.97 12.33 -0.84
N VAL A 53 18.93 12.15 -0.03
CA VAL A 53 17.53 12.17 -0.51
C VAL A 53 17.06 13.61 -0.68
N ASP A 54 16.39 13.89 -1.79
CA ASP A 54 15.78 15.18 -2.07
C ASP A 54 14.55 15.43 -1.19
N LYS A 55 14.02 16.65 -1.25
CA LYS A 55 12.72 16.94 -0.63
C LYS A 55 11.60 16.20 -1.33
N GLY A 56 10.77 15.48 -0.57
CA GLY A 56 9.68 14.72 -1.17
C GLY A 56 8.94 13.83 -0.17
N LEU A 57 7.96 13.11 -0.70
CA LEU A 57 7.26 12.04 0.00
C LEU A 57 7.81 10.71 -0.50
N TYR A 58 8.24 9.87 0.42
CA TYR A 58 8.88 8.58 0.15
C TYR A 58 8.00 7.44 0.63
N LEU A 59 7.82 6.43 -0.21
CA LEU A 59 7.31 5.14 0.21
C LEU A 59 8.50 4.27 0.61
N VAL A 60 8.52 3.87 1.88
CA VAL A 60 9.51 2.93 2.41
C VAL A 60 8.85 1.56 2.50
N VAL A 61 9.36 0.60 1.76
CA VAL A 61 8.92 -0.79 1.78
C VAL A 61 10.02 -1.67 2.35
N TYR A 62 9.62 -2.76 3.00
CA TYR A 62 10.50 -3.67 3.69
C TYR A 62 10.37 -5.05 3.07
N ASP A 63 11.48 -5.66 2.72
CA ASP A 63 11.48 -7.08 2.38
C ASP A 63 11.30 -7.92 3.65
N ARG A 64 10.64 -9.05 3.49
CA ARG A 64 10.48 -10.03 4.57
C ARG A 64 11.86 -10.53 4.99
N PHE A 65 12.09 -10.59 6.28
CA PHE A 65 13.28 -11.20 6.88
C PHE A 65 12.94 -12.58 7.41
N GLU A 66 13.74 -13.56 7.05
CA GLU A 66 13.63 -14.94 7.55
C GLU A 66 15.00 -15.46 7.94
N ASP A 67 15.09 -16.07 9.12
CA ASP A 67 16.23 -16.84 9.57
C ASP A 67 15.77 -18.23 10.08
N ALA A 68 16.70 -19.02 10.65
CA ALA A 68 16.39 -20.36 11.14
C ALA A 68 15.40 -20.38 12.33
N VAL A 69 15.16 -19.24 12.97
CA VAL A 69 14.41 -19.14 14.23
C VAL A 69 13.10 -18.36 14.07
N LYS A 70 13.10 -17.34 13.19
CA LYS A 70 11.96 -16.43 13.05
C LYS A 70 11.82 -15.88 11.65
N THR A 71 10.59 -15.56 11.32
CA THR A 71 10.21 -14.80 10.15
C THR A 71 9.62 -13.47 10.60
N CYS A 72 10.10 -12.36 10.03
CA CYS A 72 9.62 -11.02 10.37
C CYS A 72 9.13 -10.30 9.12
N GLY A 73 7.95 -9.70 9.23
CA GLY A 73 7.40 -8.77 8.24
C GLY A 73 7.29 -7.37 8.84
N SER A 74 7.37 -6.35 8.01
CA SER A 74 7.19 -4.95 8.39
C SER A 74 6.23 -4.26 7.45
N SER A 75 5.34 -3.43 8.00
CA SER A 75 4.41 -2.63 7.19
C SER A 75 5.16 -1.53 6.45
N ALA A 76 4.79 -1.29 5.20
CA ALA A 76 5.25 -0.13 4.46
C ALA A 76 4.88 1.17 5.17
N SER A 77 5.64 2.22 4.93
CA SER A 77 5.39 3.53 5.53
C SER A 77 5.63 4.66 4.54
N LEU A 78 4.87 5.74 4.69
CA LEU A 78 5.09 7.00 3.97
C LEU A 78 5.87 7.96 4.86
N VAL A 79 6.92 8.56 4.30
CA VAL A 79 7.86 9.43 5.00
C VAL A 79 8.06 10.72 4.21
N SER A 80 7.78 11.86 4.82
CA SER A 80 8.06 13.17 4.23
C SER A 80 9.46 13.64 4.61
N VAL A 81 10.21 14.13 3.63
CA VAL A 81 11.50 14.80 3.85
C VAL A 81 11.43 16.21 3.27
N PRO A 82 11.56 17.26 4.06
CA PRO A 82 11.65 17.30 5.51
C PRO A 82 10.32 16.91 6.19
N SER A 83 10.42 16.42 7.41
CA SER A 83 9.26 16.18 8.28
C SER A 83 8.98 17.41 9.14
N ASN A 84 7.73 17.59 9.53
CA ASN A 84 7.35 18.64 10.49
C ASN A 84 7.32 18.06 11.91
N GLU A 85 8.29 18.43 12.73
CA GLU A 85 8.34 18.07 14.14
C GLU A 85 8.06 19.32 15.00
N ASN A 86 6.89 19.36 15.63
CA ASN A 86 6.45 20.47 16.49
C ASN A 86 6.55 21.86 15.82
N GLY A 87 6.16 21.95 14.55
CA GLY A 87 6.19 23.19 13.78
C GLY A 87 7.56 23.54 13.16
N ARG A 88 8.56 22.69 13.36
CA ARG A 88 9.90 22.85 12.76
C ARG A 88 10.13 21.79 11.69
N LEU A 89 10.62 22.23 10.53
CA LEU A 89 11.03 21.30 9.47
C LEU A 89 12.40 20.69 9.80
N VAL A 90 12.47 19.35 9.84
CA VAL A 90 13.68 18.56 10.08
C VAL A 90 13.95 17.68 8.87
N SER A 91 15.21 17.67 8.43
CA SER A 91 15.64 16.85 7.29
C SER A 91 16.23 15.50 7.73
N ASP A 92 16.65 15.37 8.98
CA ASP A 92 17.03 14.08 9.58
C ASP A 92 15.78 13.41 10.13
N VAL A 93 15.10 12.66 9.25
CA VAL A 93 13.78 12.07 9.53
C VAL A 93 13.95 10.61 9.95
N LYS A 94 13.34 10.24 11.07
CA LYS A 94 13.30 8.86 11.57
C LYS A 94 11.92 8.25 11.32
N ALA A 95 11.87 7.18 10.52
CA ALA A 95 10.68 6.38 10.32
C ALA A 95 10.77 5.09 11.11
N TYR A 96 9.68 4.73 11.75
CA TYR A 96 9.56 3.48 12.51
C TYR A 96 8.50 2.60 11.84
N SER A 97 8.90 1.40 11.39
CA SER A 97 7.94 0.43 10.88
C SER A 97 7.30 -0.36 12.02
N LYS A 98 6.05 -0.75 11.82
CA LYS A 98 5.43 -1.79 12.65
C LYS A 98 5.92 -3.14 12.13
N SER A 99 6.71 -3.83 12.92
CA SER A 99 7.23 -5.15 12.59
C SER A 99 6.55 -6.21 13.45
N SER A 100 6.20 -7.33 12.85
CA SER A 100 5.77 -8.55 13.54
C SER A 100 6.74 -9.67 13.21
N CYS A 101 7.13 -10.44 14.21
CA CYS A 101 7.98 -11.61 14.03
C CYS A 101 7.28 -12.84 14.58
N GLU A 102 7.31 -13.90 13.81
CA GLU A 102 6.80 -15.22 14.21
C GLU A 102 7.95 -16.22 14.23
N ALA A 103 7.88 -17.21 15.11
CA ALA A 103 8.88 -18.28 15.13
C ALA A 103 8.80 -19.08 13.82
N THR A 104 9.95 -19.38 13.22
CA THR A 104 10.01 -20.26 12.05
C THR A 104 9.62 -21.66 12.50
N SER A 105 8.55 -22.20 11.91
CA SER A 105 8.05 -23.54 12.20
C SER A 105 8.66 -24.52 11.19
N GLU A 106 9.13 -25.67 11.66
CA GLU A 106 9.69 -26.74 10.79
C GLU A 106 8.62 -27.41 9.90
N SER A 107 7.35 -27.15 10.16
CA SER A 107 6.25 -27.66 9.34
C SER A 107 5.78 -26.59 8.35
N PRO A 108 5.45 -26.95 7.10
CA PRO A 108 4.90 -26.02 6.16
C PRO A 108 3.59 -25.45 6.72
N GLN A 109 3.63 -24.20 7.12
CA GLN A 109 2.45 -23.52 7.62
C GLN A 109 1.66 -22.94 6.46
N THR A 110 0.36 -23.15 6.49
CA THR A 110 -0.53 -22.51 5.57
C THR A 110 -1.23 -21.32 6.23
N THR A 111 -1.46 -20.29 5.45
CA THR A 111 -2.22 -19.12 5.84
C THR A 111 -3.42 -18.93 4.93
N ARG A 112 -4.21 -17.91 5.19
CA ARG A 112 -5.31 -17.46 4.35
C ARG A 112 -5.25 -15.95 4.19
N VAL A 113 -5.90 -15.45 3.16
CA VAL A 113 -6.14 -14.02 2.97
C VAL A 113 -7.62 -13.84 2.68
N ASP A 114 -8.30 -13.06 3.50
CA ASP A 114 -9.70 -12.73 3.35
C ASP A 114 -9.83 -11.29 2.86
N VAL A 115 -10.49 -11.08 1.72
CA VAL A 115 -10.71 -9.74 1.19
C VAL A 115 -12.18 -9.35 1.26
N THR A 116 -12.43 -8.14 1.73
CA THR A 116 -13.75 -7.52 1.77
C THR A 116 -13.72 -6.17 1.04
N LYS A 117 -14.68 -5.95 0.13
CA LYS A 117 -14.87 -4.68 -0.55
C LYS A 117 -15.90 -3.82 0.16
N VAL A 118 -15.54 -2.59 0.44
CA VAL A 118 -16.41 -1.56 1.03
C VAL A 118 -16.58 -0.41 0.04
N TRP A 119 -17.79 0.14 -0.01
CA TRP A 119 -18.13 1.29 -0.82
C TRP A 119 -18.59 2.43 0.07
N LYS A 120 -18.05 3.65 -0.13
CA LYS A 120 -18.39 4.84 0.66
C LYS A 120 -18.84 6.01 -0.22
N GLY A 121 -19.89 6.68 0.20
CA GLY A 121 -20.37 7.93 -0.40
C GLY A 121 -21.13 7.80 -1.72
N ASP A 122 -21.41 6.57 -2.17
CA ASP A 122 -22.14 6.26 -3.39
C ASP A 122 -23.54 5.68 -3.14
N THR A 123 -24.28 5.47 -4.23
CA THR A 123 -25.52 4.68 -4.22
C THR A 123 -25.26 3.32 -4.88
N ARG A 124 -26.06 2.31 -4.54
CA ARG A 124 -25.92 0.97 -5.13
C ARG A 124 -26.02 0.98 -6.66
N GLN A 125 -26.81 1.87 -7.22
CA GLN A 125 -27.01 2.00 -8.68
C GLN A 125 -25.78 2.58 -9.40
N ALA A 126 -24.98 3.36 -8.69
CA ALA A 126 -23.76 3.97 -9.26
C ALA A 126 -22.55 3.02 -9.23
N ARG A 127 -22.65 1.91 -8.48
CA ARG A 127 -21.55 0.94 -8.37
C ARG A 127 -21.42 0.10 -9.61
N PRO A 128 -20.21 -0.29 -10.00
CA PRO A 128 -20.02 -1.36 -10.98
C PRO A 128 -20.64 -2.66 -10.46
N GLY A 129 -21.11 -3.51 -11.36
CA GLY A 129 -21.68 -4.82 -11.01
C GLY A 129 -20.65 -5.77 -10.35
N SER A 130 -19.38 -5.58 -10.68
CA SER A 130 -18.26 -6.32 -10.11
C SER A 130 -16.96 -5.54 -10.23
N ILE A 131 -15.97 -5.93 -9.43
CA ILE A 131 -14.57 -5.52 -9.57
C ILE A 131 -13.67 -6.75 -9.55
N GLN A 132 -12.43 -6.60 -10.03
CA GLN A 132 -11.40 -7.61 -9.88
C GLN A 132 -10.38 -7.19 -8.84
N VAL A 133 -10.01 -8.12 -7.97
CA VAL A 133 -8.92 -8.00 -7.01
C VAL A 133 -7.84 -9.02 -7.33
N GLN A 134 -6.59 -8.63 -7.11
CA GLN A 134 -5.43 -9.49 -7.36
C GLN A 134 -4.75 -9.82 -6.04
N LEU A 135 -4.50 -11.12 -5.84
CA LEU A 135 -3.60 -11.61 -4.80
C LEU A 135 -2.18 -11.58 -5.36
N ILE A 136 -1.28 -10.99 -4.62
CA ILE A 136 0.13 -10.81 -5.00
C ILE A 136 0.98 -11.61 -4.03
N ARG A 137 1.88 -12.43 -4.57
CA ARG A 137 2.89 -13.20 -3.83
C ARG A 137 4.27 -12.66 -4.15
N ASP A 138 4.98 -12.17 -3.16
CA ASP A 138 6.37 -11.67 -3.29
C ASP A 138 6.56 -10.65 -4.43
N GLY A 139 5.53 -9.87 -4.73
CA GLY A 139 5.55 -8.87 -5.79
C GLY A 139 4.96 -9.31 -7.12
N GLU A 140 4.64 -10.59 -7.31
CA GLU A 140 4.03 -11.11 -8.54
C GLU A 140 2.54 -11.41 -8.36
N VAL A 141 1.74 -11.18 -9.41
CA VAL A 141 0.32 -11.54 -9.38
C VAL A 141 0.19 -13.06 -9.35
N TYR A 142 -0.33 -13.58 -8.24
CA TYR A 142 -0.53 -15.00 -8.01
C TYR A 142 -1.91 -15.47 -8.48
N ASP A 143 -2.95 -14.71 -8.13
CA ASP A 143 -4.34 -15.05 -8.49
C ASP A 143 -5.20 -13.79 -8.64
N THR A 144 -6.36 -13.94 -9.28
CA THR A 144 -7.33 -12.86 -9.48
C THR A 144 -8.74 -13.34 -9.14
N ALA A 145 -9.43 -12.64 -8.26
CA ALA A 145 -10.79 -12.93 -7.88
C ALA A 145 -11.75 -11.79 -8.29
N THR A 146 -13.00 -12.16 -8.54
CA THR A 146 -14.07 -11.19 -8.81
C THR A 146 -14.93 -10.99 -7.58
N LEU A 147 -15.10 -9.74 -7.17
CA LEU A 147 -15.99 -9.32 -6.09
C LEU A 147 -17.25 -8.67 -6.69
N ALA A 148 -18.40 -9.11 -6.24
CA ALA A 148 -19.70 -8.63 -6.70
C ALA A 148 -20.77 -8.79 -5.60
N ALA A 149 -21.97 -8.27 -5.82
CA ALA A 149 -23.08 -8.44 -4.88
C ALA A 149 -23.40 -9.91 -4.61
N GLY A 150 -23.23 -10.80 -5.60
CA GLY A 150 -23.51 -12.22 -5.48
C GLY A 150 -22.63 -12.98 -4.49
N ASN A 151 -21.41 -12.50 -4.23
CA ASN A 151 -20.52 -13.05 -3.20
C ASN A 151 -20.34 -12.09 -2.00
N ASN A 152 -21.33 -11.19 -1.80
CA ASN A 152 -21.30 -10.19 -0.72
C ASN A 152 -20.04 -9.33 -0.74
N TRP A 153 -19.44 -9.11 -1.91
CA TRP A 153 -18.22 -8.35 -2.08
C TRP A 153 -17.04 -8.90 -1.29
N LYS A 154 -16.94 -10.24 -1.18
CA LYS A 154 -15.92 -10.94 -0.41
C LYS A 154 -15.31 -12.08 -1.20
N HIS A 155 -14.06 -12.38 -0.88
CA HIS A 155 -13.36 -13.58 -1.34
C HIS A 155 -12.34 -14.02 -0.29
N SER A 156 -12.02 -15.31 -0.27
CA SER A 156 -11.03 -15.89 0.63
C SER A 156 -10.10 -16.82 -0.16
N TRP A 157 -8.82 -16.60 -0.05
CA TRP A 157 -7.79 -17.53 -0.49
C TRP A 157 -7.28 -18.31 0.73
N SER A 158 -7.29 -19.62 0.67
CA SER A 158 -6.88 -20.51 1.75
C SER A 158 -5.78 -21.47 1.28
N GLY A 159 -5.05 -22.06 2.23
CA GLY A 159 -3.96 -22.98 1.93
C GLY A 159 -2.75 -22.32 1.28
N LEU A 160 -2.62 -21.01 1.48
CA LEU A 160 -1.47 -20.25 0.99
C LEU A 160 -0.24 -20.59 1.83
N ASP A 161 0.92 -20.71 1.21
CA ASP A 161 2.18 -20.91 1.92
C ASP A 161 2.50 -19.68 2.77
N ALA A 162 2.58 -19.86 4.10
CA ALA A 162 2.82 -18.77 5.04
C ALA A 162 4.26 -18.21 4.96
N SER A 163 5.16 -18.86 4.23
CA SER A 163 6.53 -18.37 4.01
C SER A 163 6.61 -17.20 3.03
N HIS A 164 5.54 -16.92 2.28
CA HIS A 164 5.49 -15.84 1.30
C HIS A 164 4.80 -14.58 1.83
N ASP A 165 5.17 -13.44 1.26
CA ASP A 165 4.44 -12.18 1.46
C ASP A 165 3.21 -12.15 0.56
N TRP A 166 2.04 -11.95 1.19
CA TRP A 166 0.75 -11.90 0.51
C TRP A 166 0.15 -10.50 0.62
N LEU A 167 -0.13 -9.90 -0.52
CA LEU A 167 -0.79 -8.59 -0.62
C LEU A 167 -2.03 -8.70 -1.49
N VAL A 168 -2.97 -7.77 -1.32
CA VAL A 168 -4.16 -7.67 -2.19
C VAL A 168 -4.26 -6.25 -2.72
N ARG A 169 -4.56 -6.13 -4.01
CA ARG A 169 -4.92 -4.86 -4.64
C ARG A 169 -6.19 -4.98 -5.46
N GLU A 170 -6.87 -3.87 -5.69
CA GLU A 170 -7.86 -3.76 -6.74
C GLU A 170 -7.15 -3.63 -8.08
N LYS A 171 -7.49 -4.49 -9.05
CA LYS A 171 -6.82 -4.53 -10.35
C LYS A 171 -7.00 -3.23 -11.13
N SER A 172 -8.17 -2.64 -11.02
CA SER A 172 -8.53 -1.39 -11.69
C SER A 172 -9.59 -0.67 -10.88
N VAL A 173 -9.26 0.51 -10.38
CA VAL A 173 -10.18 1.33 -9.60
C VAL A 173 -11.22 1.95 -10.54
N PRO A 174 -12.53 1.78 -10.27
CA PRO A 174 -13.56 2.37 -11.12
C PRO A 174 -13.47 3.90 -11.18
N GLU A 175 -13.85 4.46 -12.31
CA GLU A 175 -13.89 5.91 -12.49
C GLU A 175 -14.75 6.58 -11.41
N GLY A 176 -14.31 7.72 -10.91
CA GLY A 176 -15.00 8.48 -9.86
C GLY A 176 -14.79 7.94 -8.44
N TYR A 177 -13.90 6.97 -8.25
CA TYR A 177 -13.56 6.46 -6.93
C TYR A 177 -12.07 6.61 -6.63
N VAL A 178 -11.77 6.66 -5.33
CA VAL A 178 -10.43 6.42 -4.79
C VAL A 178 -10.45 5.18 -3.94
N VAL A 179 -9.36 4.43 -4.00
CA VAL A 179 -9.16 3.19 -3.26
C VAL A 179 -8.29 3.42 -2.04
N ALA A 180 -8.63 2.76 -0.94
CA ALA A 180 -7.77 2.60 0.23
C ALA A 180 -7.77 1.13 0.64
N VAL A 181 -6.59 0.62 1.01
CA VAL A 181 -6.39 -0.77 1.45
C VAL A 181 -5.98 -0.76 2.92
N GLU A 182 -6.84 -1.31 3.76
CA GLU A 182 -6.56 -1.56 5.18
C GLU A 182 -6.27 -3.04 5.36
N ARG A 183 -5.27 -3.37 6.16
CA ARG A 183 -4.87 -4.75 6.45
C ARG A 183 -4.75 -4.94 7.95
N ASP A 184 -5.43 -5.97 8.44
CA ASP A 184 -5.33 -6.46 9.80
C ASP A 184 -5.02 -7.97 9.75
N SER A 185 -3.75 -8.32 9.95
CA SER A 185 -3.26 -9.70 9.80
C SER A 185 -3.61 -10.30 8.44
N THR A 186 -4.54 -11.25 8.38
CA THR A 186 -4.99 -11.94 7.17
C THR A 186 -6.21 -11.27 6.52
N ASP A 187 -6.84 -10.33 7.20
CA ASP A 187 -8.03 -9.63 6.73
C ASP A 187 -7.65 -8.36 5.98
N VAL A 188 -8.14 -8.24 4.76
CA VAL A 188 -7.90 -7.08 3.90
C VAL A 188 -9.22 -6.41 3.57
N THR A 189 -9.34 -5.12 3.87
CA THR A 189 -10.49 -4.30 3.49
C THR A 189 -10.08 -3.32 2.40
N ILE A 190 -10.72 -3.45 1.23
CA ILE A 190 -10.54 -2.51 0.12
C ILE A 190 -11.74 -1.57 0.11
N THR A 191 -11.52 -0.31 0.41
CA THR A 191 -12.55 0.73 0.43
C THR A 191 -12.44 1.61 -0.80
N ASN A 192 -13.52 1.68 -1.62
CA ASN A 192 -13.66 2.70 -2.64
C ASN A 192 -14.57 3.81 -2.14
N THR A 193 -14.07 5.03 -2.17
CA THR A 193 -14.81 6.24 -1.79
C THR A 193 -15.04 7.10 -3.03
N VAL A 194 -16.29 7.53 -3.23
CA VAL A 194 -16.65 8.44 -4.34
C VAL A 194 -15.87 9.75 -4.19
N THR A 195 -15.22 10.16 -5.28
CA THR A 195 -14.66 11.51 -5.37
C THR A 195 -15.76 12.52 -5.60
N ARG A 196 -15.99 13.41 -4.65
CA ARG A 196 -16.88 14.56 -4.90
C ARG A 196 -16.16 15.51 -5.83
N GLN A 197 -16.63 15.61 -7.08
CA GLN A 197 -16.24 16.75 -7.91
C GLN A 197 -16.76 18.02 -7.22
N ALA A 198 -15.83 18.90 -6.82
CA ALA A 198 -16.20 20.24 -6.46
C ALA A 198 -16.87 20.86 -7.72
N SER A 199 -18.15 21.16 -7.63
CA SER A 199 -18.89 21.85 -8.70
C SER A 199 -18.41 23.30 -8.76
N THR A 200 -17.25 23.52 -9.35
CA THR A 200 -16.85 24.84 -9.83
C THR A 200 -17.31 24.89 -11.28
N GLY A 201 -18.33 25.74 -11.55
CA GLY A 201 -18.93 25.91 -12.86
C GLY A 201 -17.93 26.43 -13.89
N SER A 202 -17.21 25.54 -14.51
CA SER A 202 -16.53 25.76 -15.78
C SER A 202 -16.41 24.42 -16.50
N ASN A 203 -16.89 24.41 -17.75
CA ASN A 203 -16.83 23.28 -18.66
C ASN A 203 -15.35 22.95 -18.96
N VAL A 204 -14.77 22.02 -18.21
CA VAL A 204 -13.52 21.37 -18.59
C VAL A 204 -13.88 19.96 -19.01
N THR A 205 -13.76 19.69 -20.29
CA THR A 205 -13.86 18.32 -20.85
C THR A 205 -12.70 17.53 -20.28
N VAL A 206 -12.96 16.75 -19.24
CA VAL A 206 -11.96 15.81 -18.69
C VAL A 206 -11.87 14.62 -19.63
N VAL A 207 -10.74 14.48 -20.30
CA VAL A 207 -10.40 13.26 -21.02
C VAL A 207 -10.21 12.16 -19.98
N ALA A 208 -11.27 11.37 -19.80
CA ALA A 208 -11.26 10.20 -18.94
C ALA A 208 -10.42 9.10 -19.60
N GLY A 209 -9.40 8.71 -18.94
CA GLY A 209 -8.60 7.56 -19.36
C GLY A 209 -7.12 7.76 -19.00
N LEU A 210 -6.63 7.00 -18.06
CA LEU A 210 -5.22 6.93 -17.62
C LEU A 210 -4.79 7.84 -16.46
N MET A 211 -5.61 8.08 -15.47
CA MET A 211 -5.17 8.97 -14.37
C MET A 211 -4.65 8.27 -13.10
N VAL A 212 -4.64 6.95 -13.04
CA VAL A 212 -4.02 6.24 -11.89
C VAL A 212 -2.51 6.11 -12.04
N ALA A 213 -2.00 6.03 -13.27
CA ALA A 213 -0.57 5.81 -13.52
C ALA A 213 0.28 7.10 -13.55
N VAL A 214 -0.31 8.26 -13.83
CA VAL A 214 0.47 9.49 -14.09
C VAL A 214 0.59 10.38 -12.86
N ALA A 215 -0.37 10.39 -11.95
CA ALA A 215 -0.27 11.16 -10.70
C ALA A 215 0.77 10.59 -9.72
N LEU A 216 1.09 9.29 -9.83
CA LEU A 216 2.12 8.64 -9.00
C LEU A 216 3.55 8.94 -9.46
N ALA A 217 3.76 9.32 -10.71
CA ALA A 217 5.10 9.54 -11.24
C ALA A 217 5.76 10.87 -10.80
N ALA A 218 4.98 11.81 -10.26
CA ALA A 218 5.50 13.16 -10.06
C ALA A 218 6.11 13.41 -8.67
N LEU A 219 5.84 12.62 -7.62
CA LEU A 219 6.26 12.99 -6.26
C LEU A 219 6.54 11.84 -5.27
N VAL A 220 6.39 10.57 -5.63
CA VAL A 220 6.76 9.46 -4.73
C VAL A 220 8.07 8.83 -5.19
N THR A 221 9.13 9.12 -4.47
CA THR A 221 10.39 8.41 -4.64
C THR A 221 10.33 7.14 -3.80
N LEU A 222 10.56 5.99 -4.43
CA LEU A 222 10.49 4.70 -3.76
C LEU A 222 11.84 4.37 -3.12
N ALA A 223 11.85 4.14 -1.79
CA ALA A 223 13.00 3.60 -1.08
C ALA A 223 12.64 2.17 -0.62
N ILE A 224 13.34 1.18 -1.13
CA ILE A 224 13.19 -0.21 -0.69
C ILE A 224 14.32 -0.56 0.26
N VAL A 225 13.97 -1.02 1.46
CA VAL A 225 14.92 -1.54 2.45
C VAL A 225 15.00 -3.05 2.28
N ARG A 226 16.12 -3.53 1.74
CA ARG A 226 16.39 -4.97 1.60
C ARG A 226 17.23 -5.50 2.74
N THR A 227 16.79 -6.57 3.37
CA THR A 227 17.60 -7.33 4.32
C THR A 227 18.44 -8.36 3.54
N ARG A 228 19.74 -8.12 3.42
CA ARG A 228 20.67 -9.14 2.89
C ARG A 228 21.22 -9.97 4.04
N ARG A 229 21.12 -11.28 3.90
CA ARG A 229 21.79 -12.25 4.77
C ARG A 229 23.29 -12.23 4.43
N ASN A 230 24.15 -11.85 5.38
CA ASN A 230 25.56 -12.24 5.29
C ASN A 230 25.63 -13.75 5.53
N ARG A 231 25.92 -14.51 4.48
CA ARG A 231 26.41 -15.88 4.63
C ARG A 231 27.89 -15.77 4.96
N ASN A 232 28.24 -15.98 6.21
CA ASN A 232 29.56 -16.44 6.62
C ASN A 232 29.44 -17.92 6.96
#